data_5c7ce3f3b5810f51fb60045342caf224
#
_entry.id   5c7ce3f3b5810f51fb60045342caf224
#
_cell.length_a   1.000
_cell.length_b   1.000
_cell.length_c   1.000
_cell.angle_alpha   90.00
_cell.angle_beta   90.00
_cell.angle_gamma   90.00
#
_symmetry.space_group_name_H-M   'P 1'
#
loop_
_entity.id
_entity.type
_entity.pdbx_description
1 polymer ?
#
loop_
_entity_poly.entity_id
_entity_poly.type
_entity_poly.pdbx_seq_one_letter_code
_entity_poly.pdbx_strand_id
1 'polypeptide(L)'
;MKMRRNICMILFSVLSTVTGKNCANAQEQKSDGNTNVPKVYMFKEISPENLVKIYEALGREATGKVAVKLSTGEPGGHNFLQPALIKDLVQKVKGTIVECNTAYGGGRADTENHLKAAKDHGFTAIAPVDIMDAEGEVALSVKGGKHLKEDFVGSHYLNYDFTVVLSHFKGHAMGGFGGAIKNISIGIASSAGKAWIHSAGKTKGNPWGNLPPQDDFLESMAEAAKAIVDHCGDKILYISVANNLSVDCDCDSSPEDPKMGDIGILASLDPVALDKACTDLVRASEDHGKIHLIERIDSRNGMHTLEYGEKIGLGSQKYELVKLD
;
A
#
# COMPACT_ATOMS: atom_id res chain seq x y z
N MET A 1 -41.97 -32.10 -54.06
CA MET A 1 -41.56 -33.00 -55.15
C MET A 1 -40.23 -33.62 -54.74
N LYS A 2 -40.30 -34.90 -54.52
CA LYS A 2 -39.28 -35.99 -54.71
C LYS A 2 -37.87 -35.68 -54.17
N MET A 3 -37.30 -36.40 -53.26
CA MET A 3 -37.23 -37.84 -52.96
C MET A 3 -35.78 -38.29 -53.01
N ARG A 4 -35.38 -38.87 -51.91
CA ARG A 4 -34.69 -40.17 -51.75
C ARG A 4 -33.16 -40.12 -51.95
N ARG A 5 -32.39 -40.85 -51.26
CA ARG A 5 -32.33 -42.07 -50.44
C ARG A 5 -30.86 -42.51 -50.40
N ASN A 6 -30.45 -42.93 -49.33
CA ASN A 6 -30.08 -44.24 -48.80
C ASN A 6 -28.62 -44.65 -48.94
N ILE A 7 -28.12 -45.15 -47.82
CA ILE A 7 -27.70 -46.52 -47.50
C ILE A 7 -26.21 -46.75 -47.84
N CYS A 8 -25.32 -47.33 -47.06
CA CYS A 8 -25.28 -48.49 -46.18
C CYS A 8 -23.91 -48.58 -45.49
N MET A 9 -23.91 -48.93 -44.29
CA MET A 9 -23.17 -49.99 -43.61
C MET A 9 -21.94 -50.63 -44.33
N ILE A 10 -20.88 -50.92 -43.57
CA ILE A 10 -20.48 -52.24 -43.09
C ILE A 10 -19.32 -52.15 -42.10
N LEU A 11 -19.48 -52.94 -41.02
CA LEU A 11 -18.54 -53.29 -39.95
C LEU A 11 -17.25 -53.99 -40.48
N PHE A 12 -16.16 -53.83 -39.77
CA PHE A 12 -15.37 -54.99 -39.31
C PHE A 12 -14.52 -54.62 -38.09
N SER A 13 -14.71 -55.43 -37.07
CA SER A 13 -13.97 -55.50 -35.82
C SER A 13 -12.62 -56.20 -36.01
N VAL A 14 -11.60 -55.68 -35.36
CA VAL A 14 -10.47 -56.55 -34.91
C VAL A 14 -10.07 -56.14 -33.50
N LEU A 15 -10.25 -57.07 -32.62
CA LEU A 15 -9.84 -57.08 -31.22
C LEU A 15 -8.33 -57.41 -31.22
N SER A 16 -7.52 -56.64 -30.52
CA SER A 16 -6.26 -57.12 -29.97
C SER A 16 -5.97 -56.45 -28.63
N THR A 17 -6.08 -57.27 -27.61
CA THR A 17 -5.66 -57.05 -26.23
C THR A 17 -4.14 -56.93 -26.14
N VAL A 18 -3.66 -55.81 -25.57
CA VAL A 18 -2.35 -55.78 -24.96
C VAL A 18 -2.48 -55.12 -23.61
N THR A 19 -2.28 -55.92 -22.60
CA THR A 19 -2.12 -55.56 -21.20
C THR A 19 -0.78 -54.88 -21.02
N GLY A 20 -0.80 -53.61 -20.63
CA GLY A 20 0.38 -52.87 -20.19
C GLY A 20 0.04 -52.06 -18.95
N LYS A 21 0.36 -52.60 -17.77
CA LYS A 21 0.37 -51.84 -16.51
C LYS A 21 1.46 -50.80 -16.58
N ASN A 22 1.08 -49.55 -16.68
CA ASN A 22 1.95 -48.43 -16.30
C ASN A 22 1.35 -47.74 -15.08
N CYS A 23 1.94 -48.07 -13.93
CA CYS A 23 1.80 -47.25 -12.73
C CYS A 23 2.38 -45.88 -13.04
N ALA A 24 1.52 -44.87 -13.26
CA ALA A 24 1.92 -43.49 -13.18
C ALA A 24 2.23 -43.18 -11.71
N ASN A 25 3.51 -43.07 -11.38
CA ASN A 25 3.96 -42.44 -10.14
C ASN A 25 3.51 -40.98 -10.21
N ALA A 26 2.43 -40.66 -9.50
CA ALA A 26 2.17 -39.29 -9.06
C ALA A 26 3.29 -38.96 -8.07
N GLN A 27 4.32 -38.29 -8.53
CA GLN A 27 5.23 -37.59 -7.63
C GLN A 27 4.39 -36.48 -6.97
N GLU A 28 4.02 -36.75 -5.71
CA GLU A 28 3.67 -35.66 -4.79
C GLU A 28 4.86 -34.71 -4.77
N GLN A 29 4.72 -33.57 -5.43
CA GLN A 29 5.56 -32.40 -5.15
C GLN A 29 5.32 -32.03 -3.69
N LYS A 30 6.20 -32.55 -2.82
CA LYS A 30 6.39 -31.94 -1.50
C LYS A 30 6.72 -30.49 -1.75
N SER A 31 5.76 -29.60 -1.47
CA SER A 31 6.06 -28.21 -1.26
C SER A 31 7.04 -28.16 -0.10
N ASP A 32 8.29 -27.89 -0.40
CA ASP A 32 9.28 -27.57 0.62
C ASP A 32 8.73 -26.37 1.39
N GLY A 33 8.35 -26.62 2.63
CA GLY A 33 7.78 -25.66 3.56
C GLY A 33 8.81 -24.63 4.06
N ASN A 34 9.54 -24.01 3.15
CA ASN A 34 10.31 -22.82 3.43
C ASN A 34 9.44 -21.61 3.10
N THR A 35 8.41 -21.36 3.92
CA THR A 35 7.72 -20.07 3.93
C THR A 35 8.74 -19.04 4.42
N ASN A 36 9.39 -18.37 3.48
CA ASN A 36 10.35 -17.30 3.78
C ASN A 36 9.57 -16.18 4.46
N VAL A 37 9.58 -16.17 5.79
CA VAL A 37 8.88 -15.18 6.60
C VAL A 37 9.45 -13.80 6.25
N PRO A 38 8.62 -12.81 5.89
CA PRO A 38 9.10 -11.48 5.56
C PRO A 38 9.94 -10.89 6.68
N LYS A 39 11.05 -10.24 6.32
CA LYS A 39 11.86 -9.48 7.27
C LYS A 39 11.35 -8.06 7.37
N VAL A 40 11.30 -7.56 8.60
CA VAL A 40 11.10 -6.16 8.91
C VAL A 40 12.37 -5.68 9.60
N TYR A 41 13.11 -4.82 8.94
CA TYR A 41 14.29 -4.18 9.50
C TYR A 41 13.87 -2.99 10.36
N MET A 42 14.65 -2.67 11.40
CA MET A 42 14.35 -1.58 12.31
C MET A 42 15.62 -0.89 12.79
N PHE A 43 15.61 0.44 12.79
CA PHE A 43 16.44 1.30 13.63
C PHE A 43 15.57 1.99 14.67
N LYS A 44 16.01 2.01 15.93
CA LYS A 44 15.33 2.79 16.98
C LYS A 44 15.59 4.29 16.82
N GLU A 45 16.83 4.66 16.47
CA GLU A 45 17.19 6.05 16.23
C GLU A 45 16.68 6.53 14.86
N ILE A 46 15.92 7.64 14.89
CA ILE A 46 15.39 8.30 13.69
C ILE A 46 16.36 9.38 13.25
N SER A 47 17.09 9.11 12.17
CA SER A 47 18.04 10.05 11.57
C SER A 47 18.08 9.91 10.04
N PRO A 48 18.50 10.95 9.30
CA PRO A 48 18.71 10.87 7.86
C PRO A 48 19.65 9.73 7.45
N GLU A 49 20.70 9.50 8.24
CA GLU A 49 21.67 8.44 8.00
C GLU A 49 21.04 7.05 8.15
N ASN A 50 20.27 6.81 9.23
CA ASN A 50 19.61 5.53 9.46
C ASN A 50 18.49 5.28 8.45
N LEU A 51 17.85 6.35 7.94
CA LEU A 51 16.86 6.22 6.86
C LEU A 51 17.52 5.72 5.55
N VAL A 52 18.73 6.15 5.26
CA VAL A 52 19.51 5.64 4.12
C VAL A 52 19.98 4.20 4.37
N LYS A 53 20.51 3.91 5.55
CA LYS A 53 20.99 2.56 5.91
C LYS A 53 19.88 1.51 5.87
N ILE A 54 18.67 1.85 6.34
CA ILE A 54 17.56 0.89 6.32
C ILE A 54 17.06 0.60 4.90
N TYR A 55 17.10 1.60 4.01
CA TYR A 55 16.86 1.40 2.59
C TYR A 55 17.88 0.41 2.00
N GLU A 56 19.17 0.57 2.32
CA GLU A 56 20.23 -0.33 1.84
C GLU A 56 20.07 -1.75 2.40
N ALA A 57 19.63 -1.89 3.65
CA ALA A 57 19.39 -3.19 4.29
C ALA A 57 18.29 -4.03 3.60
N LEU A 58 17.36 -3.39 2.88
CA LEU A 58 16.35 -4.10 2.08
C LEU A 58 16.94 -4.87 0.90
N GLY A 59 18.15 -4.53 0.44
CA GLY A 59 18.82 -5.21 -0.67
C GLY A 59 18.10 -5.10 -2.01
N ARG A 60 17.17 -4.16 -2.15
CA ARG A 60 16.42 -3.88 -3.39
C ARG A 60 16.70 -2.46 -3.84
N GLU A 61 17.49 -2.31 -4.88
CA GLU A 61 17.87 -1.00 -5.41
C GLU A 61 16.74 -0.39 -6.26
N ALA A 62 16.41 0.88 -5.97
CA ALA A 62 15.47 1.65 -6.77
C ALA A 62 16.16 2.11 -8.06
N THR A 63 15.63 1.73 -9.22
CA THR A 63 16.22 1.98 -10.53
C THR A 63 15.23 2.63 -11.48
N GLY A 64 15.73 3.30 -12.52
CA GLY A 64 14.89 4.00 -13.49
C GLY A 64 14.34 5.30 -12.94
N LYS A 65 13.13 5.69 -13.36
CA LYS A 65 12.40 6.85 -12.85
C LYS A 65 11.70 6.48 -11.55
N VAL A 66 12.20 7.01 -10.44
CA VAL A 66 11.77 6.59 -9.10
C VAL A 66 10.70 7.54 -8.54
N ALA A 67 9.55 6.99 -8.19
CA ALA A 67 8.52 7.65 -7.38
C ALA A 67 8.84 7.47 -5.89
N VAL A 68 8.96 8.54 -5.12
CA VAL A 68 8.98 8.51 -3.65
C VAL A 68 7.60 8.92 -3.16
N LYS A 69 6.79 7.94 -2.78
CA LYS A 69 5.41 8.17 -2.32
C LYS A 69 5.38 8.45 -0.84
N LEU A 70 4.98 9.65 -0.50
CA LEU A 70 4.81 10.11 0.89
C LEU A 70 3.57 11.01 1.01
N SER A 71 3.35 11.61 2.17
CA SER A 71 2.38 12.69 2.40
C SER A 71 3.12 13.98 2.70
N THR A 72 2.82 15.04 1.94
CA THR A 72 3.41 16.38 2.14
C THR A 72 2.70 17.17 3.25
N GLY A 73 1.63 16.64 3.83
CA GLY A 73 0.86 17.27 4.90
C GLY A 73 -0.14 18.31 4.41
N GLU A 74 -1.28 18.43 5.09
CA GLU A 74 -2.25 19.49 4.86
C GLU A 74 -1.71 20.83 5.37
N PRO A 75 -1.97 21.96 4.68
CA PRO A 75 -1.62 23.28 5.20
C PRO A 75 -2.17 23.51 6.62
N GLY A 76 -1.31 23.93 7.53
CA GLY A 76 -1.62 24.06 8.96
C GLY A 76 -1.24 22.83 9.80
N GLY A 77 -1.11 21.65 9.20
CA GLY A 77 -0.57 20.47 9.85
C GLY A 77 0.95 20.58 10.12
N HIS A 78 1.46 19.87 11.11
CA HIS A 78 2.86 19.99 11.55
C HIS A 78 3.53 18.64 11.86
N ASN A 79 2.76 17.53 11.88
CA ASN A 79 3.27 16.21 12.26
C ASN A 79 3.85 15.41 11.08
N PHE A 80 3.74 15.88 9.83
CA PHE A 80 4.23 15.19 8.64
C PHE A 80 5.76 14.99 8.65
N LEU A 81 6.26 14.06 7.86
CA LEU A 81 7.69 13.80 7.71
C LEU A 81 8.42 15.04 7.23
N GLN A 82 9.35 15.52 8.04
CA GLN A 82 10.09 16.74 7.74
C GLN A 82 11.06 16.53 6.57
N PRO A 83 11.12 17.45 5.58
CA PRO A 83 12.03 17.35 4.45
C PRO A 83 13.50 17.13 4.84
N ALA A 84 13.97 17.74 5.93
CA ALA A 84 15.32 17.57 6.43
C ALA A 84 15.66 16.12 6.80
N LEU A 85 14.67 15.36 7.32
CA LEU A 85 14.87 13.95 7.66
C LEU A 85 15.00 13.06 6.41
N ILE A 86 14.22 13.33 5.38
CA ILE A 86 14.07 12.42 4.23
C ILE A 86 14.96 12.78 3.04
N LYS A 87 15.55 13.96 3.03
CA LYS A 87 16.32 14.52 1.90
C LYS A 87 17.37 13.55 1.36
N ASP A 88 18.19 12.98 2.24
CA ASP A 88 19.33 12.17 1.82
C ASP A 88 18.86 10.88 1.13
N LEU A 89 17.78 10.24 1.62
CA LEU A 89 17.17 9.09 0.97
C LEU A 89 16.59 9.47 -0.40
N VAL A 90 15.80 10.54 -0.47
CA VAL A 90 15.16 10.99 -1.73
C VAL A 90 16.22 11.30 -2.79
N GLN A 91 17.30 11.96 -2.40
CA GLN A 91 18.40 12.28 -3.31
C GLN A 91 19.24 11.05 -3.70
N LYS A 92 19.44 10.11 -2.75
CA LYS A 92 20.16 8.85 -3.03
C LYS A 92 19.45 8.02 -4.11
N VAL A 93 18.13 7.92 -4.04
CA VAL A 93 17.35 7.19 -5.05
C VAL A 93 17.03 8.03 -6.30
N LYS A 94 17.49 9.29 -6.36
CA LYS A 94 17.17 10.27 -7.42
C LYS A 94 15.67 10.37 -7.67
N GLY A 95 14.90 10.35 -6.57
CA GLY A 95 13.45 10.23 -6.60
C GLY A 95 12.73 11.55 -6.90
N THR A 96 11.55 11.42 -7.49
CA THR A 96 10.53 12.47 -7.51
C THR A 96 9.54 12.19 -6.39
N ILE A 97 9.24 13.17 -5.55
CA ILE A 97 8.19 13.06 -4.54
C ILE A 97 6.84 13.08 -5.25
N VAL A 98 5.99 12.09 -4.97
CA VAL A 98 4.72 11.93 -5.67
C VAL A 98 3.53 11.88 -4.72
N GLU A 99 2.45 12.57 -5.09
CA GLU A 99 1.14 12.55 -4.41
C GLU A 99 0.00 12.61 -5.44
N CYS A 100 -1.25 12.48 -4.96
CA CYS A 100 -2.46 12.82 -5.70
C CYS A 100 -3.33 13.75 -4.86
N ASN A 101 -4.14 14.58 -5.52
CA ASN A 101 -5.08 15.49 -4.90
C ASN A 101 -6.03 14.76 -3.94
N THR A 102 -6.54 15.47 -2.94
CA THR A 102 -7.46 14.93 -1.95
C THR A 102 -8.90 14.84 -2.49
N ALA A 103 -9.71 13.92 -1.94
CA ALA A 103 -11.12 13.78 -2.29
C ALA A 103 -12.06 14.60 -1.39
N TYR A 104 -11.51 15.28 -0.39
CA TYR A 104 -12.21 16.23 0.48
C TYR A 104 -11.76 17.67 0.13
N GLY A 105 -12.47 18.65 0.58
CA GLY A 105 -12.00 20.05 0.51
C GLY A 105 -10.70 20.22 1.31
N GLY A 106 -10.05 21.36 1.20
CA GLY A 106 -8.80 21.65 1.90
C GLY A 106 -7.74 22.19 0.96
N GLY A 107 -6.53 22.37 1.48
CA GLY A 107 -5.43 23.01 0.76
C GLY A 107 -4.77 22.12 -0.29
N ARG A 108 -5.16 20.86 -0.41
CA ARG A 108 -4.62 19.90 -1.40
C ARG A 108 -5.70 19.30 -2.31
N ALA A 109 -6.83 19.99 -2.45
CA ALA A 109 -7.95 19.52 -3.26
C ALA A 109 -7.74 19.71 -4.77
N ASP A 110 -6.83 20.58 -5.17
CA ASP A 110 -6.44 20.84 -6.55
C ASP A 110 -4.93 20.95 -6.68
N THR A 111 -4.43 20.74 -7.88
CA THR A 111 -2.99 20.62 -8.18
C THR A 111 -2.19 21.87 -7.84
N GLU A 112 -2.73 23.06 -8.11
CA GLU A 112 -2.00 24.33 -7.86
C GLU A 112 -1.79 24.54 -6.36
N ASN A 113 -2.87 24.41 -5.57
CA ASN A 113 -2.81 24.57 -4.12
C ASN A 113 -2.01 23.44 -3.47
N HIS A 114 -2.08 22.21 -4.00
CA HIS A 114 -1.31 21.06 -3.51
C HIS A 114 0.20 21.28 -3.72
N LEU A 115 0.63 21.73 -4.90
CA LEU A 115 2.02 22.10 -5.17
C LEU A 115 2.48 23.26 -4.28
N LYS A 116 1.59 24.22 -4.03
CA LYS A 116 1.88 25.30 -3.08
C LYS A 116 2.10 24.77 -1.67
N ALA A 117 1.24 23.89 -1.17
CA ALA A 117 1.41 23.24 0.14
C ALA A 117 2.73 22.50 0.24
N ALA A 118 3.09 21.69 -0.77
CA ALA A 118 4.36 20.98 -0.82
C ALA A 118 5.56 21.94 -0.81
N LYS A 119 5.46 23.07 -1.48
CA LYS A 119 6.49 24.13 -1.48
C LYS A 119 6.60 24.80 -0.11
N ASP A 120 5.48 25.20 0.47
CA ASP A 120 5.45 25.90 1.77
C ASP A 120 5.99 25.00 2.89
N HIS A 121 5.79 23.68 2.79
CA HIS A 121 6.35 22.69 3.71
C HIS A 121 7.81 22.29 3.38
N GLY A 122 8.41 22.84 2.31
CA GLY A 122 9.83 22.67 1.99
C GLY A 122 10.18 21.45 1.11
N PHE A 123 9.22 20.66 0.65
CA PHE A 123 9.49 19.45 -0.15
C PHE A 123 10.09 19.77 -1.50
N THR A 124 9.69 20.86 -2.16
CA THR A 124 10.24 21.27 -3.46
C THR A 124 11.73 21.73 -3.39
N ALA A 125 12.23 22.01 -2.17
CA ALA A 125 13.63 22.36 -1.97
C ALA A 125 14.56 21.14 -1.95
N ILE A 126 14.02 19.92 -1.79
CA ILE A 126 14.83 18.70 -1.69
C ILE A 126 14.73 17.80 -2.92
N ALA A 127 13.61 17.85 -3.67
CA ALA A 127 13.37 17.06 -4.88
C ALA A 127 12.25 17.68 -5.74
N PRO A 128 12.12 17.27 -7.03
CA PRO A 128 10.89 17.52 -7.79
C PRO A 128 9.67 16.93 -7.09
N VAL A 129 8.52 17.61 -7.21
CA VAL A 129 7.22 17.14 -6.70
C VAL A 129 6.25 17.01 -7.86
N ASP A 130 5.58 15.87 -7.96
CA ASP A 130 4.60 15.57 -9.00
C ASP A 130 3.25 15.19 -8.35
N ILE A 131 2.19 15.90 -8.73
CA ILE A 131 0.82 15.57 -8.37
C ILE A 131 0.27 14.70 -9.50
N MET A 132 0.30 13.39 -9.27
CA MET A 132 0.13 12.38 -10.32
C MET A 132 -1.22 12.38 -11.02
N ASP A 133 -2.26 12.95 -10.41
CA ASP A 133 -3.60 13.08 -11.00
C ASP A 133 -3.87 14.48 -11.59
N ALA A 134 -2.82 15.29 -11.78
CA ALA A 134 -2.94 16.62 -12.40
C ALA A 134 -3.53 16.56 -13.81
N GLU A 135 -3.25 15.50 -14.57
CA GLU A 135 -3.71 15.27 -15.93
C GLU A 135 -4.75 14.13 -16.03
N GLY A 136 -5.36 13.75 -14.90
CA GLY A 136 -6.39 12.73 -14.84
C GLY A 136 -5.95 11.43 -14.21
N GLU A 137 -6.65 10.35 -14.54
CA GLU A 137 -6.49 9.05 -13.89
C GLU A 137 -6.43 7.90 -14.89
N VAL A 138 -5.87 6.76 -14.45
CA VAL A 138 -5.90 5.49 -15.15
C VAL A 138 -6.42 4.40 -14.22
N ALA A 139 -7.06 3.38 -14.80
CA ALA A 139 -7.57 2.24 -14.06
C ALA A 139 -6.54 1.11 -14.02
N LEU A 140 -6.26 0.59 -12.83
CA LEU A 140 -5.54 -0.66 -12.62
C LEU A 140 -6.53 -1.76 -12.24
N SER A 141 -6.38 -2.96 -12.81
CA SER A 141 -7.26 -4.09 -12.50
C SER A 141 -7.03 -4.60 -11.08
N VAL A 142 -8.11 -4.77 -10.32
CA VAL A 142 -8.11 -5.42 -8.99
C VAL A 142 -8.47 -6.89 -9.15
N LYS A 143 -7.48 -7.76 -9.13
CA LYS A 143 -7.68 -9.20 -9.32
C LYS A 143 -8.34 -9.81 -8.08
N GLY A 144 -9.51 -10.42 -8.26
CA GLY A 144 -10.24 -11.10 -7.18
C GLY A 144 -10.88 -10.15 -6.16
N GLY A 145 -10.92 -8.86 -6.40
CA GLY A 145 -11.54 -7.90 -5.49
C GLY A 145 -13.03 -8.19 -5.23
N LYS A 146 -13.43 -8.11 -3.97
CA LYS A 146 -14.81 -8.25 -3.50
C LYS A 146 -15.59 -6.96 -3.76
N HIS A 147 -14.97 -5.81 -3.44
CA HIS A 147 -15.56 -4.49 -3.53
C HIS A 147 -15.15 -3.74 -4.79
N LEU A 148 -13.85 -3.81 -5.13
CA LEU A 148 -13.28 -3.09 -6.26
C LEU A 148 -12.96 -4.06 -7.41
N LYS A 149 -13.28 -3.64 -8.64
CA LYS A 149 -12.80 -4.32 -9.87
C LYS A 149 -11.64 -3.57 -10.50
N GLU A 150 -11.56 -2.29 -10.22
CA GLU A 150 -10.55 -1.37 -10.70
C GLU A 150 -10.16 -0.43 -9.56
N ASP A 151 -8.88 -0.04 -9.54
CA ASP A 151 -8.35 1.06 -8.73
C ASP A 151 -7.97 2.21 -9.68
N PHE A 152 -8.41 3.42 -9.36
CA PHE A 152 -8.17 4.60 -10.19
C PHE A 152 -7.03 5.42 -9.62
N VAL A 153 -5.87 5.30 -10.24
CA VAL A 153 -4.63 5.98 -9.82
C VAL A 153 -4.35 7.22 -10.66
N GLY A 154 -3.55 8.15 -10.15
CA GLY A 154 -3.11 9.30 -10.93
C GLY A 154 -2.41 8.87 -12.23
N SER A 155 -2.74 9.51 -13.37
CA SER A 155 -2.24 9.10 -14.68
C SER A 155 -0.72 9.10 -14.80
N HIS A 156 -0.04 10.00 -14.08
CA HIS A 156 1.42 10.06 -14.08
C HIS A 156 2.10 8.89 -13.37
N TYR A 157 1.36 8.11 -12.54
CA TYR A 157 1.94 6.97 -11.83
C TYR A 157 2.58 5.94 -12.78
N LEU A 158 1.98 5.74 -13.95
CA LEU A 158 2.50 4.81 -14.96
C LEU A 158 3.81 5.30 -15.63
N ASN A 159 4.25 6.52 -15.37
CA ASN A 159 5.52 7.06 -15.88
C ASN A 159 6.72 6.69 -15.01
N TYR A 160 6.51 6.00 -13.89
CA TYR A 160 7.56 5.62 -12.94
C TYR A 160 7.90 4.14 -13.06
N ASP A 161 9.20 3.84 -12.98
CA ASP A 161 9.73 2.48 -13.10
C ASP A 161 9.85 1.79 -11.75
N PHE A 162 9.92 2.55 -10.65
CA PHE A 162 10.10 2.05 -9.30
C PHE A 162 9.39 2.94 -8.26
N THR A 163 8.81 2.33 -7.23
CA THR A 163 8.13 3.06 -6.15
C THR A 163 8.82 2.82 -4.80
N VAL A 164 9.34 3.87 -4.19
CA VAL A 164 9.76 3.90 -2.78
C VAL A 164 8.59 4.46 -1.96
N VAL A 165 7.97 3.60 -1.18
CA VAL A 165 6.85 3.97 -0.30
C VAL A 165 7.43 4.44 1.02
N LEU A 166 7.47 5.76 1.24
CA LEU A 166 7.98 6.37 2.46
C LEU A 166 6.79 6.87 3.29
N SER A 167 6.41 6.08 4.28
CA SER A 167 5.22 6.33 5.08
C SER A 167 5.56 6.98 6.41
N HIS A 168 4.80 7.98 6.79
CA HIS A 168 4.67 8.41 8.17
C HIS A 168 3.65 7.49 8.84
N PHE A 169 4.06 6.68 9.83
CA PHE A 169 3.15 5.81 10.58
C PHE A 169 2.49 6.60 11.72
N LYS A 170 1.18 6.60 11.80
CA LYS A 170 0.36 7.36 12.77
C LYS A 170 -1.08 6.87 12.80
N GLY A 171 -1.91 7.48 13.64
CA GLY A 171 -3.36 7.28 13.65
C GLY A 171 -4.04 7.77 12.37
N HIS A 172 -5.28 7.32 12.17
CA HIS A 172 -6.12 7.76 11.07
C HIS A 172 -7.60 7.69 11.45
N ALA A 173 -8.33 8.76 11.16
CA ALA A 173 -9.73 8.92 11.58
C ALA A 173 -10.66 7.80 11.06
N MET A 174 -10.43 7.29 9.85
CA MET A 174 -11.26 6.25 9.23
C MET A 174 -10.60 4.87 9.23
N GLY A 175 -9.31 4.77 8.93
CA GLY A 175 -8.60 3.50 8.83
C GLY A 175 -8.02 2.96 10.14
N GLY A 176 -8.16 3.69 11.25
CA GLY A 176 -7.54 3.37 12.53
C GLY A 176 -6.08 3.80 12.59
N PHE A 177 -5.28 3.43 11.61
CA PHE A 177 -3.90 3.88 11.42
C PHE A 177 -3.61 4.19 9.95
N GLY A 178 -2.55 4.94 9.70
CA GLY A 178 -1.98 5.18 8.39
C GLY A 178 -0.55 4.66 8.34
N GLY A 179 -0.29 3.71 7.45
CA GLY A 179 1.00 3.08 7.20
C GLY A 179 1.22 2.86 5.72
N ALA A 180 1.99 1.81 5.37
CA ALA A 180 2.34 1.49 3.98
C ALA A 180 1.10 1.17 3.13
N ILE A 181 0.16 0.34 3.64
CA ILE A 181 -1.05 -0.05 2.89
C ILE A 181 -1.88 1.18 2.54
N LYS A 182 -2.15 2.08 3.51
CA LYS A 182 -2.89 3.31 3.24
C LYS A 182 -2.14 4.21 2.26
N ASN A 183 -0.82 4.30 2.37
CA ASN A 183 -0.02 5.16 1.52
C ASN A 183 -0.05 4.73 0.05
N ILE A 184 -0.02 3.42 -0.23
CA ILE A 184 -0.11 2.91 -1.60
C ILE A 184 -1.55 2.83 -2.13
N SER A 185 -2.56 2.64 -1.29
CA SER A 185 -3.96 2.64 -1.72
C SER A 185 -4.49 4.07 -1.89
N ILE A 186 -4.91 4.69 -0.78
CA ILE A 186 -5.47 6.04 -0.78
C ILE A 186 -4.47 7.07 -1.33
N GLY A 187 -3.16 6.90 -1.05
CA GLY A 187 -2.14 7.87 -1.42
C GLY A 187 -1.84 7.94 -2.93
N ILE A 188 -1.91 6.81 -3.65
CA ILE A 188 -1.66 6.73 -5.10
C ILE A 188 -2.95 6.93 -5.92
N ALA A 189 -4.11 6.63 -5.33
CA ALA A 189 -5.40 6.87 -5.97
C ALA A 189 -5.58 8.34 -6.34
N SER A 190 -6.16 8.62 -7.51
CA SER A 190 -6.60 9.96 -7.90
C SER A 190 -7.63 10.51 -6.92
N SER A 191 -7.98 11.78 -7.01
CA SER A 191 -9.07 12.34 -6.18
C SER A 191 -10.36 11.52 -6.32
N ALA A 192 -10.76 11.15 -7.54
CA ALA A 192 -11.92 10.31 -7.79
C ALA A 192 -11.69 8.86 -7.34
N GLY A 193 -10.47 8.32 -7.49
CA GLY A 193 -10.07 7.00 -6.98
C GLY A 193 -10.13 6.91 -5.45
N LYS A 194 -9.75 7.97 -4.74
CA LYS A 194 -9.94 8.05 -3.29
C LYS A 194 -11.41 7.94 -2.90
N ALA A 195 -12.31 8.66 -3.60
CA ALA A 195 -13.75 8.57 -3.39
C ALA A 195 -14.27 7.14 -3.67
N TRP A 196 -13.75 6.50 -4.71
CA TRP A 196 -14.07 5.11 -5.09
C TRP A 196 -13.71 4.12 -3.98
N ILE A 197 -12.50 4.21 -3.42
CA ILE A 197 -12.05 3.36 -2.32
C ILE A 197 -12.87 3.63 -1.05
N HIS A 198 -13.06 4.92 -0.68
CA HIS A 198 -13.82 5.28 0.53
C HIS A 198 -15.29 4.85 0.47
N SER A 199 -15.86 4.72 -0.71
CA SER A 199 -17.24 4.26 -0.91
C SER A 199 -17.37 2.76 -1.17
N ALA A 200 -16.29 1.98 -1.06
CA ALA A 200 -16.26 0.56 -1.43
C ALA A 200 -16.82 0.32 -2.85
N GLY A 201 -16.31 1.08 -3.81
CA GLY A 201 -16.65 0.93 -5.21
C GLY A 201 -18.04 1.45 -5.62
N LYS A 202 -18.64 2.34 -4.84
CA LYS A 202 -20.00 2.85 -5.13
C LYS A 202 -20.01 4.16 -5.91
N THR A 203 -19.06 5.06 -5.68
CA THR A 203 -19.02 6.37 -6.33
C THR A 203 -17.61 6.90 -6.48
N LYS A 204 -17.35 7.64 -7.57
CA LYS A 204 -16.15 8.46 -7.80
C LYS A 204 -16.39 9.94 -7.48
N GLY A 205 -17.59 10.28 -7.04
CA GLY A 205 -17.96 11.62 -6.56
C GLY A 205 -17.79 11.74 -5.05
N ASN A 206 -18.65 12.54 -4.40
CA ASN A 206 -18.61 12.75 -2.95
C ASN A 206 -19.04 11.46 -2.19
N PRO A 207 -18.14 10.79 -1.46
CA PRO A 207 -18.48 9.58 -0.71
C PRO A 207 -19.04 9.86 0.69
N TRP A 208 -18.93 11.09 1.20
CA TRP A 208 -19.11 11.41 2.62
C TRP A 208 -20.55 11.32 3.11
N GLY A 209 -21.52 11.40 2.20
CA GLY A 209 -22.93 11.29 2.54
C GLY A 209 -23.48 9.85 2.61
N ASN A 210 -22.69 8.85 2.18
CA ASN A 210 -23.12 7.44 2.12
C ASN A 210 -21.89 6.51 2.23
N LEU A 211 -21.23 6.56 3.38
CA LEU A 211 -20.09 5.69 3.67
C LEU A 211 -20.55 4.22 3.80
N PRO A 212 -19.73 3.26 3.35
CA PRO A 212 -19.99 1.83 3.51
C PRO A 212 -19.80 1.41 4.97
N PRO A 213 -20.19 0.16 5.33
CA PRO A 213 -19.71 -0.46 6.57
C PRO A 213 -18.20 -0.33 6.72
N GLN A 214 -17.72 -0.20 7.96
CA GLN A 214 -16.31 0.04 8.25
C GLN A 214 -15.39 -1.00 7.61
N ASP A 215 -15.72 -2.29 7.72
CA ASP A 215 -14.90 -3.37 7.16
C ASP A 215 -14.86 -3.34 5.63
N ASP A 216 -15.96 -2.99 4.97
CA ASP A 216 -15.98 -2.85 3.51
C ASP A 216 -15.02 -1.76 3.01
N PHE A 217 -14.87 -0.66 3.75
CA PHE A 217 -13.87 0.36 3.46
C PHE A 217 -12.45 -0.16 3.66
N LEU A 218 -12.17 -0.85 4.78
CA LEU A 218 -10.85 -1.41 5.08
C LEU A 218 -10.44 -2.48 4.07
N GLU A 219 -11.38 -3.34 3.67
CA GLU A 219 -11.19 -4.33 2.61
C GLU A 219 -10.91 -3.66 1.26
N SER A 220 -11.65 -2.61 0.90
CA SER A 220 -11.42 -1.84 -0.34
C SER A 220 -10.05 -1.20 -0.37
N MET A 221 -9.57 -0.70 0.78
CA MET A 221 -8.24 -0.13 0.91
C MET A 221 -7.16 -1.20 0.67
N ALA A 222 -7.33 -2.42 1.21
CA ALA A 222 -6.43 -3.53 0.94
C ALA A 222 -6.47 -4.01 -0.52
N GLU A 223 -7.65 -4.01 -1.15
CA GLU A 223 -7.83 -4.36 -2.56
C GLU A 223 -7.13 -3.36 -3.50
N ALA A 224 -7.27 -2.06 -3.24
CA ALA A 224 -6.55 -1.02 -3.98
C ALA A 224 -5.03 -1.15 -3.80
N ALA A 225 -4.55 -1.38 -2.56
CA ALA A 225 -3.14 -1.65 -2.30
C ALA A 225 -2.63 -2.87 -3.09
N LYS A 226 -3.45 -3.93 -3.19
CA LYS A 226 -3.10 -5.14 -3.96
C LYS A 226 -2.94 -4.84 -5.44
N ALA A 227 -3.77 -3.97 -6.03
CA ALA A 227 -3.62 -3.56 -7.42
C ALA A 227 -2.28 -2.86 -7.68
N ILE A 228 -1.84 -2.01 -6.75
CA ILE A 228 -0.52 -1.34 -6.83
C ILE A 228 0.62 -2.36 -6.74
N VAL A 229 0.56 -3.28 -5.77
CA VAL A 229 1.60 -4.32 -5.61
C VAL A 229 1.66 -5.23 -6.84
N ASP A 230 0.52 -5.63 -7.39
CA ASP A 230 0.44 -6.46 -8.61
C ASP A 230 0.99 -5.72 -9.84
N HIS A 231 0.79 -4.40 -9.92
CA HIS A 231 1.34 -3.56 -10.98
C HIS A 231 2.86 -3.42 -10.88
N CYS A 232 3.37 -3.15 -9.68
CA CYS A 232 4.80 -2.91 -9.46
C CYS A 232 5.65 -4.18 -9.47
N GLY A 233 5.10 -5.33 -9.06
CA GLY A 233 5.86 -6.56 -8.87
C GLY A 233 7.00 -6.37 -7.88
N ASP A 234 8.24 -6.56 -8.35
CA ASP A 234 9.44 -6.36 -7.54
C ASP A 234 9.98 -4.92 -7.55
N LYS A 235 9.30 -3.99 -8.22
CA LYS A 235 9.69 -2.58 -8.36
C LYS A 235 9.06 -1.68 -7.29
N ILE A 236 8.94 -2.20 -6.07
CA ILE A 236 8.39 -1.47 -4.93
C ILE A 236 9.07 -1.91 -3.64
N LEU A 237 9.25 -0.97 -2.71
CA LEU A 237 9.72 -1.23 -1.35
C LEU A 237 9.04 -0.26 -0.37
N TYR A 238 9.06 -0.61 0.91
CA TYR A 238 8.32 0.12 1.94
C TYR A 238 9.21 0.50 3.10
N ILE A 239 9.12 1.77 3.50
CA ILE A 239 9.78 2.32 4.68
C ILE A 239 8.72 3.10 5.47
N SER A 240 8.61 2.84 6.76
CA SER A 240 7.73 3.56 7.68
C SER A 240 8.55 4.26 8.76
N VAL A 241 8.34 5.56 8.91
CA VAL A 241 8.90 6.33 10.03
C VAL A 241 7.81 6.47 11.08
N ALA A 242 8.02 5.87 12.23
CA ALA A 242 7.11 5.88 13.36
C ALA A 242 7.56 6.94 14.38
N ASN A 243 7.41 8.20 13.99
CA ASN A 243 7.67 9.40 14.77
C ASN A 243 6.44 10.29 14.80
N ASN A 244 6.40 11.26 15.71
CA ASN A 244 5.25 12.17 15.84
C ASN A 244 3.92 11.40 15.79
N LEU A 245 3.80 10.38 16.64
CA LEU A 245 2.72 9.39 16.61
C LEU A 245 1.39 9.99 17.09
N SER A 246 0.86 10.93 16.29
CA SER A 246 -0.46 11.53 16.48
C SER A 246 -1.58 10.53 16.22
N VAL A 247 -2.71 10.70 16.86
CA VAL A 247 -3.96 9.98 16.55
C VAL A 247 -4.58 10.44 15.25
N ASP A 248 -4.20 11.62 14.78
CA ASP A 248 -4.67 12.22 13.52
C ASP A 248 -3.64 12.03 12.40
N CYS A 249 -4.10 12.10 11.17
CA CYS A 249 -3.22 11.90 10.03
C CYS A 249 -2.71 13.24 9.48
N ASP A 250 -1.67 13.19 8.62
CA ASP A 250 -1.12 14.36 7.93
C ASP A 250 -2.13 15.05 7.00
N CYS A 251 -3.32 14.47 6.84
CA CYS A 251 -4.43 15.05 6.09
C CYS A 251 -5.33 15.96 6.96
N ASP A 252 -5.00 16.13 8.23
CA ASP A 252 -5.66 17.08 9.13
C ASP A 252 -4.86 18.38 9.15
N SER A 253 -5.57 19.50 9.00
CA SER A 253 -4.97 20.86 9.05
C SER A 253 -4.72 21.35 10.47
N SER A 254 -5.28 20.67 11.47
CA SER A 254 -5.13 20.99 12.90
C SER A 254 -5.03 19.72 13.74
N PRO A 255 -4.01 18.85 13.46
CA PRO A 255 -3.87 17.60 14.16
C PRO A 255 -3.51 17.82 15.62
N GLU A 256 -3.95 16.92 16.50
CA GLU A 256 -3.47 16.90 17.89
C GLU A 256 -1.97 16.59 17.94
N ASP A 257 -1.31 17.12 18.95
CA ASP A 257 0.07 16.74 19.26
C ASP A 257 0.16 15.26 19.63
N PRO A 258 1.27 14.60 19.27
CA PRO A 258 1.54 13.22 19.65
C PRO A 258 1.42 13.03 21.17
N LYS A 259 0.78 11.95 21.60
CA LYS A 259 0.63 11.60 23.01
C LYS A 259 1.65 10.56 23.47
N MET A 260 2.40 9.97 22.54
CA MET A 260 3.45 9.00 22.84
C MET A 260 4.74 9.35 22.11
N GLY A 261 5.86 8.87 22.63
CA GLY A 261 7.17 9.03 22.02
C GLY A 261 7.34 8.19 20.74
N ASP A 262 8.39 8.53 20.01
CA ASP A 262 8.77 7.88 18.76
C ASP A 262 9.17 6.42 18.97
N ILE A 263 8.96 5.59 17.95
CA ILE A 263 9.33 4.17 17.95
C ILE A 263 10.60 3.93 17.14
N GLY A 264 10.72 4.51 15.96
CA GLY A 264 11.86 4.30 15.08
C GLY A 264 11.53 4.30 13.59
N ILE A 265 12.46 3.80 12.80
CA ILE A 265 12.34 3.61 11.36
C ILE A 265 12.24 2.11 11.09
N LEU A 266 11.23 1.70 10.33
CA LEU A 266 11.03 0.31 9.93
C LEU A 266 11.01 0.19 8.41
N ALA A 267 11.47 -0.96 7.87
CA ALA A 267 11.41 -1.21 6.43
C ALA A 267 11.20 -2.70 6.12
N SER A 268 10.43 -2.96 5.06
CA SER A 268 10.17 -4.31 4.57
C SER A 268 9.92 -4.31 3.07
N LEU A 269 9.99 -5.49 2.45
CA LEU A 269 9.50 -5.73 1.09
C LEU A 269 8.04 -6.22 1.07
N ASP A 270 7.41 -6.31 2.24
CA ASP A 270 6.02 -6.75 2.45
C ASP A 270 5.26 -5.64 3.22
N PRO A 271 4.23 -5.03 2.64
CA PRO A 271 3.52 -3.91 3.28
C PRO A 271 2.66 -4.36 4.48
N VAL A 272 2.14 -5.59 4.48
CA VAL A 272 1.34 -6.14 5.59
C VAL A 272 2.25 -6.40 6.78
N ALA A 273 3.40 -7.04 6.55
CA ALA A 273 4.42 -7.30 7.57
C ALA A 273 4.92 -5.99 8.21
N LEU A 274 5.17 -4.97 7.39
CA LEU A 274 5.63 -3.66 7.87
C LEU A 274 4.60 -2.99 8.76
N ASP A 275 3.36 -2.87 8.30
CA ASP A 275 2.29 -2.23 9.07
C ASP A 275 1.94 -3.03 10.34
N LYS A 276 2.00 -4.38 10.27
CA LYS A 276 1.84 -5.25 11.44
C LYS A 276 2.94 -4.99 12.47
N ALA A 277 4.21 -4.92 12.05
CA ALA A 277 5.32 -4.63 12.96
C ALA A 277 5.17 -3.25 13.63
N CYS A 278 4.76 -2.22 12.88
CA CYS A 278 4.51 -0.89 13.45
C CYS A 278 3.40 -0.94 14.51
N THR A 279 2.27 -1.60 14.24
CA THR A 279 1.15 -1.72 15.21
C THR A 279 1.54 -2.54 16.44
N ASP A 280 2.32 -3.61 16.27
CA ASP A 280 2.80 -4.43 17.39
C ASP A 280 3.75 -3.65 18.30
N LEU A 281 4.65 -2.85 17.73
CA LEU A 281 5.57 -2.01 18.49
C LEU A 281 4.85 -0.90 19.26
N VAL A 282 3.80 -0.30 18.69
CA VAL A 282 2.91 0.62 19.42
C VAL A 282 2.30 -0.09 20.62
N ARG A 283 1.73 -1.28 20.44
CA ARG A 283 1.09 -2.06 21.52
C ARG A 283 2.09 -2.48 22.59
N ALA A 284 3.32 -2.84 22.19
CA ALA A 284 4.39 -3.28 23.08
C ALA A 284 5.13 -2.13 23.77
N SER A 285 4.94 -0.86 23.34
CA SER A 285 5.60 0.29 23.96
C SER A 285 5.28 0.40 25.46
N GLU A 286 6.24 0.82 26.26
CA GLU A 286 6.04 1.13 27.67
C GLU A 286 5.44 2.52 27.92
N ASP A 287 5.41 3.37 26.88
CA ASP A 287 4.84 4.70 26.94
C ASP A 287 3.32 4.62 27.15
N HIS A 288 2.83 5.23 28.22
CA HIS A 288 1.40 5.23 28.56
C HIS A 288 0.54 5.98 27.52
N GLY A 289 1.12 6.93 26.79
CA GLY A 289 0.42 7.68 25.74
C GLY A 289 -0.02 6.81 24.57
N LYS A 290 0.54 5.61 24.41
CA LYS A 290 0.12 4.62 23.39
C LYS A 290 -1.37 4.31 23.40
N ILE A 291 -2.03 4.46 24.56
CA ILE A 291 -3.45 4.11 24.70
C ILE A 291 -4.32 4.88 23.72
N HIS A 292 -3.99 6.15 23.45
CA HIS A 292 -4.76 6.98 22.53
C HIS A 292 -4.69 6.47 21.09
N LEU A 293 -3.48 6.01 20.65
CA LEU A 293 -3.30 5.45 19.32
C LEU A 293 -3.93 4.05 19.22
N ILE A 294 -3.81 3.23 20.28
CA ILE A 294 -4.47 1.91 20.35
C ILE A 294 -5.99 2.06 20.26
N GLU A 295 -6.59 2.98 21.02
CA GLU A 295 -8.02 3.27 20.99
C GLU A 295 -8.48 3.72 19.57
N ARG A 296 -7.68 4.56 18.89
CA ARG A 296 -7.96 4.95 17.51
C ARG A 296 -7.94 3.74 16.58
N ILE A 297 -6.93 2.87 16.66
CA ILE A 297 -6.81 1.66 15.86
C ILE A 297 -8.00 0.73 16.10
N ASP A 298 -8.30 0.45 17.37
CA ASP A 298 -9.32 -0.53 17.74
C ASP A 298 -10.74 -0.03 17.47
N SER A 299 -11.02 1.26 17.75
CA SER A 299 -12.34 1.86 17.46
C SER A 299 -12.71 1.89 15.98
N ARG A 300 -11.73 1.73 15.10
CA ARG A 300 -11.91 1.68 13.63
C ARG A 300 -11.71 0.28 13.06
N ASN A 301 -11.59 -0.73 13.91
CA ASN A 301 -11.25 -2.10 13.47
C ASN A 301 -10.02 -2.14 12.55
N GLY A 302 -9.03 -1.26 12.80
CA GLY A 302 -7.93 -0.99 11.87
C GLY A 302 -7.10 -2.21 11.50
N MET A 303 -7.01 -3.22 12.41
CA MET A 303 -6.30 -4.47 12.15
C MET A 303 -6.94 -5.31 11.06
N HIS A 304 -8.24 -5.15 10.78
CA HIS A 304 -8.94 -5.85 9.72
C HIS A 304 -8.33 -5.62 8.33
N THR A 305 -7.75 -4.45 8.09
CA THR A 305 -7.00 -4.18 6.83
C THR A 305 -5.85 -5.17 6.64
N LEU A 306 -5.12 -5.52 7.71
CA LEU A 306 -4.01 -6.47 7.65
C LEU A 306 -4.50 -7.91 7.49
N GLU A 307 -5.56 -8.29 8.21
CA GLU A 307 -6.19 -9.61 8.15
C GLU A 307 -6.72 -9.89 6.73
N TYR A 308 -7.44 -8.92 6.18
CA TYR A 308 -7.97 -9.04 4.83
C TYR A 308 -6.85 -8.95 3.79
N GLY A 309 -5.86 -8.08 3.99
CA GLY A 309 -4.68 -7.98 3.13
C GLY A 309 -3.94 -9.32 3.01
N GLU A 310 -3.69 -10.01 4.13
CA GLU A 310 -3.09 -11.35 4.12
C GLU A 310 -3.99 -12.36 3.40
N LYS A 311 -5.30 -12.34 3.66
CA LYS A 311 -6.27 -13.23 3.03
C LYS A 311 -6.28 -13.12 1.50
N ILE A 312 -6.13 -11.91 0.95
CA ILE A 312 -6.10 -11.68 -0.51
C ILE A 312 -4.68 -11.78 -1.12
N GLY A 313 -3.67 -12.14 -0.32
CA GLY A 313 -2.28 -12.29 -0.79
C GLY A 313 -1.56 -10.97 -1.05
N LEU A 314 -1.90 -9.90 -0.32
CA LEU A 314 -1.17 -8.63 -0.34
C LEU A 314 0.18 -8.75 0.38
N GLY A 315 0.27 -9.58 1.41
CA GLY A 315 1.45 -9.82 2.22
C GLY A 315 1.15 -10.76 3.38
N SER A 316 1.99 -10.77 4.41
CA SER A 316 1.88 -11.65 5.58
C SER A 316 1.93 -10.88 6.89
N GLN A 317 1.05 -11.25 7.84
CA GLN A 317 1.13 -10.74 9.22
C GLN A 317 2.24 -11.40 10.05
N LYS A 318 2.81 -12.51 9.57
CA LYS A 318 4.00 -13.12 10.17
C LYS A 318 5.23 -12.42 9.65
N TYR A 319 6.13 -12.05 10.53
CA TYR A 319 7.38 -11.38 10.16
C TYR A 319 8.51 -11.70 11.14
N GLU A 320 9.75 -11.53 10.68
CA GLU A 320 10.96 -11.53 11.49
C GLU A 320 11.43 -10.09 11.68
N LEU A 321 11.48 -9.61 12.95
CA LEU A 321 12.01 -8.29 13.24
C LEU A 321 13.53 -8.34 13.37
N VAL A 322 14.24 -7.62 12.49
CA VAL A 322 15.69 -7.52 12.45
C VAL A 322 16.11 -6.13 12.91
N LYS A 323 16.64 -6.02 14.14
CA LYS A 323 17.19 -4.76 14.66
C LYS A 323 18.57 -4.52 14.09
N LEU A 324 18.85 -3.28 13.67
CA LEU A 324 20.09 -2.87 13.00
C LEU A 324 20.98 -1.99 13.88
N ASP A 325 20.50 -1.61 15.09
CA ASP A 325 21.21 -0.87 16.16
C ASP A 325 21.67 -1.78 17.26
#